data_ac965af506e1004e1ca36312dc15a67c
#
_entry.id   ac965af506e1004e1ca36312dc15a67c
#
_cell.length_a   1.000
_cell.length_b   1.000
_cell.length_c   1.000
_cell.angle_alpha   90.00
_cell.angle_beta   90.00
_cell.angle_gamma   90.00
#
_symmetry.space_group_name_H-M   'P 1'
#
loop_
_entity.id
_entity.type
_entity.pdbx_description
1 polymer ?
#
loop_
_entity_poly.entity_id
_entity_poly.type
_entity_poly.pdbx_seq_one_letter_code
_entity_poly.pdbx_strand_id
1 'polypeptide(L)'
;ISDYDKGFVTSKRLFELVEWFDGPIFIDSKKTVLPVDDAFIKINDGEYSKLDKELKDSPNLIVTKGSQGVDYQGKNYPAIGVSVFDVCGAGDTFLSALVYFYLLYGKIETAIPYANKAAAIAVTHFGTYVLSESDVNEIRC
;
A
#
# COMPACT_ATOMS: atom_id res chain seq x y z
N ILE A 1 -6.88 -5.76 2.78
CA ILE A 1 -7.33 -6.66 1.70
C ILE A 1 -6.31 -6.58 0.58
N SER A 2 -5.76 -7.73 0.15
CA SER A 2 -4.97 -7.85 -1.07
C SER A 2 -5.79 -8.63 -2.11
N ASP A 3 -6.13 -7.98 -3.23
CA ASP A 3 -7.00 -8.52 -4.26
C ASP A 3 -6.33 -8.47 -5.64
N TYR A 4 -5.99 -9.64 -6.15
CA TYR A 4 -5.36 -9.81 -7.47
C TYR A 4 -6.35 -9.86 -8.64
N ASP A 5 -7.62 -9.55 -8.39
CA ASP A 5 -8.71 -9.59 -9.38
C ASP A 5 -8.88 -10.95 -10.08
N LYS A 6 -8.79 -12.02 -9.30
CA LYS A 6 -9.00 -13.41 -9.77
C LYS A 6 -10.43 -13.91 -9.54
N GLY A 7 -11.37 -13.01 -9.26
CA GLY A 7 -12.80 -13.32 -9.12
C GLY A 7 -13.26 -13.72 -7.71
N PHE A 8 -12.36 -13.95 -6.75
CA PHE A 8 -12.73 -14.27 -5.37
C PHE A 8 -13.41 -13.09 -4.66
N VAL A 9 -12.79 -11.90 -4.77
CA VAL A 9 -13.33 -10.64 -4.22
C VAL A 9 -13.96 -9.87 -5.38
N THR A 10 -15.28 -9.65 -5.34
CA THR A 10 -15.98 -8.80 -6.32
C THR A 10 -16.03 -7.36 -5.83
N SER A 11 -16.20 -6.38 -6.74
CA SER A 11 -16.39 -4.98 -6.34
C SER A 11 -17.57 -4.85 -5.38
N LYS A 12 -18.70 -5.51 -5.65
CA LYS A 12 -19.86 -5.53 -4.76
C LYS A 12 -19.49 -5.93 -3.33
N ARG A 13 -18.69 -6.99 -3.16
CA ARG A 13 -18.24 -7.45 -1.83
C ARG A 13 -17.31 -6.45 -1.15
N LEU A 14 -16.50 -5.70 -1.90
CA LEU A 14 -15.69 -4.63 -1.31
C LEU A 14 -16.56 -3.52 -0.74
N PHE A 15 -17.60 -3.09 -1.47
CA PHE A 15 -18.55 -2.08 -0.98
C PHE A 15 -19.34 -2.59 0.22
N GLU A 16 -19.87 -3.81 0.19
CA GLU A 16 -20.55 -4.44 1.32
C GLU A 16 -19.65 -4.52 2.57
N LEU A 17 -18.34 -4.80 2.38
CA LEU A 17 -17.39 -4.91 3.49
C LEU A 17 -17.12 -3.55 4.15
N VAL A 18 -16.97 -2.47 3.38
CA VAL A 18 -16.74 -1.14 3.95
C VAL A 18 -17.98 -0.60 4.66
N GLU A 19 -19.17 -0.96 4.23
CA GLU A 19 -20.42 -0.65 4.94
C GLU A 19 -20.57 -1.42 6.25
N TRP A 20 -20.07 -2.66 6.30
CA TRP A 20 -20.22 -3.55 7.44
C TRP A 20 -19.15 -3.35 8.51
N PHE A 21 -17.92 -3.04 8.13
CA PHE A 21 -16.76 -3.00 9.03
C PHE A 21 -16.54 -1.60 9.59
N ASP A 22 -16.70 -1.46 10.90
CA ASP A 22 -16.44 -0.21 11.63
C ASP A 22 -14.97 -0.10 12.03
N GLY A 23 -14.14 0.33 11.10
CA GLY A 23 -12.70 0.52 11.32
C GLY A 23 -11.94 0.89 10.05
N PRO A 24 -10.64 1.17 10.14
CA PRO A 24 -9.85 1.53 8.98
C PRO A 24 -9.69 0.32 8.03
N ILE A 25 -10.01 0.52 6.77
CA ILE A 25 -9.88 -0.49 5.72
C ILE A 25 -8.79 -0.08 4.76
N PHE A 26 -7.91 -1.02 4.42
CA PHE A 26 -6.84 -0.87 3.44
C PHE A 26 -7.02 -1.89 2.33
N ILE A 27 -6.99 -1.44 1.10
CA ILE A 27 -7.20 -2.29 -0.08
C ILE A 27 -6.04 -2.10 -1.06
N ASP A 28 -5.43 -3.21 -1.46
CA ASP A 28 -4.58 -3.31 -2.64
C ASP A 28 -5.37 -4.12 -3.68
N SER A 29 -5.77 -3.51 -4.77
CA SER A 29 -6.59 -4.18 -5.79
C SER A 29 -6.27 -3.71 -7.20
N LYS A 30 -6.38 -4.63 -8.14
CA LYS A 30 -6.26 -4.37 -9.57
C LYS A 30 -7.56 -3.92 -10.24
N LYS A 31 -8.63 -3.78 -9.46
CA LYS A 31 -9.93 -3.31 -9.94
C LYS A 31 -9.92 -1.80 -10.19
N THR A 32 -10.78 -1.39 -11.09
CA THR A 32 -11.00 0.03 -11.42
C THR A 32 -12.23 0.63 -10.72
N VAL A 33 -13.04 -0.19 -10.06
CA VAL A 33 -14.21 0.23 -9.26
C VAL A 33 -13.97 -0.16 -7.81
N LEU A 34 -13.68 0.82 -6.97
CA LEU A 34 -13.20 0.68 -5.60
C LEU A 34 -13.93 1.65 -4.64
N PRO A 35 -14.15 1.30 -3.37
CA PRO A 35 -14.78 2.17 -2.36
C PRO A 35 -13.78 3.20 -1.79
N VAL A 36 -13.40 4.18 -2.61
CA VAL A 36 -12.32 5.14 -2.31
C VAL A 36 -12.67 6.17 -1.24
N ASP A 37 -13.95 6.36 -0.95
CA ASP A 37 -14.40 7.29 0.10
C ASP A 37 -14.32 6.65 1.50
N ASP A 38 -14.42 5.33 1.58
CA ASP A 38 -14.54 4.57 2.82
C ASP A 38 -13.33 3.70 3.16
N ALA A 39 -12.33 3.67 2.26
CA ALA A 39 -11.11 2.86 2.44
C ALA A 39 -9.88 3.56 1.89
N PHE A 40 -8.72 3.27 2.48
CA PHE A 40 -7.42 3.62 1.90
C PHE A 40 -7.10 2.64 0.77
N ILE A 41 -6.90 3.16 -0.42
CA ILE A 41 -6.62 2.37 -1.61
C ILE A 41 -5.15 2.50 -1.97
N LYS A 42 -4.41 1.42 -1.90
CA LYS A 42 -3.02 1.33 -2.37
C LYS A 42 -3.00 0.69 -3.75
N ILE A 43 -2.36 1.37 -4.68
CA ILE A 43 -2.14 0.90 -6.06
C ILE A 43 -0.72 1.22 -6.50
N ASN A 44 -0.26 0.59 -7.58
CA ASN A 44 0.98 0.98 -8.23
C ASN A 44 0.74 1.98 -9.38
N ASP A 45 1.82 2.55 -9.90
CA ASP A 45 1.80 3.55 -10.98
C ASP A 45 1.12 3.03 -12.26
N GLY A 46 1.34 1.74 -12.61
CA GLY A 46 0.70 1.11 -13.76
C GLY A 46 -0.81 0.94 -13.59
N GLU A 47 -1.27 0.67 -12.39
CA GLU A 47 -2.70 0.58 -12.04
C GLU A 47 -3.32 1.98 -11.99
N TYR A 48 -2.62 2.96 -11.40
CA TYR A 48 -3.04 4.35 -11.37
C TYR A 48 -3.32 4.91 -12.78
N SER A 49 -2.51 4.55 -13.77
CA SER A 49 -2.70 5.02 -15.14
C SER A 49 -4.06 4.64 -15.74
N LYS A 50 -4.65 3.54 -15.29
CA LYS A 50 -5.91 2.96 -15.79
C LYS A 50 -7.16 3.49 -15.08
N LEU A 51 -6.99 4.18 -13.96
CA LEU A 51 -8.11 4.76 -13.22
C LEU A 51 -8.73 5.93 -13.97
N ASP A 52 -10.02 6.15 -13.76
CA ASP A 52 -10.69 7.37 -14.17
C ASP A 52 -10.27 8.58 -13.30
N LYS A 53 -10.73 9.77 -13.69
CA LYS A 53 -10.35 11.01 -13.02
C LYS A 53 -10.89 11.08 -11.59
N GLU A 54 -12.11 10.62 -11.38
CA GLU A 54 -12.77 10.67 -10.07
C GLU A 54 -11.99 9.88 -9.03
N LEU A 55 -11.57 8.66 -9.38
CA LEU A 55 -10.74 7.83 -8.51
C LEU A 55 -9.34 8.41 -8.28
N LYS A 56 -8.75 9.06 -9.30
CA LYS A 56 -7.45 9.72 -9.19
C LYS A 56 -7.44 10.90 -8.25
N ASP A 57 -8.57 11.59 -8.12
CA ASP A 57 -8.73 12.77 -7.26
C ASP A 57 -9.08 12.38 -5.80
N SER A 58 -9.24 11.09 -5.49
CA SER A 58 -9.56 10.63 -4.13
C SER A 58 -8.46 10.93 -3.12
N PRO A 59 -8.80 11.51 -1.95
CA PRO A 59 -7.83 11.80 -0.89
C PRO A 59 -7.29 10.55 -0.20
N ASN A 60 -7.93 9.38 -0.38
CA ASN A 60 -7.54 8.12 0.24
C ASN A 60 -6.67 7.25 -0.68
N LEU A 61 -6.29 7.78 -1.85
CA LEU A 61 -5.47 7.04 -2.81
C LEU A 61 -3.98 7.15 -2.49
N ILE A 62 -3.32 6.01 -2.38
CA ILE A 62 -1.88 5.85 -2.11
C ILE A 62 -1.24 5.19 -3.32
N VAL A 63 -0.36 5.90 -4.03
CA VAL A 63 0.24 5.43 -5.28
C VAL A 63 1.71 5.08 -5.08
N THR A 64 2.05 3.80 -5.16
CA THR A 64 3.45 3.34 -5.09
C THR A 64 4.11 3.42 -6.47
N LYS A 65 5.32 4.01 -6.54
CA LYS A 65 6.07 4.30 -7.78
C LYS A 65 7.47 3.66 -7.77
N GLY A 66 7.61 2.52 -7.13
CA GLY A 66 8.88 1.80 -7.02
C GLY A 66 10.00 2.69 -6.45
N SER A 67 11.09 2.86 -7.18
CA SER A 67 12.25 3.67 -6.77
C SER A 67 11.95 5.17 -6.60
N GLN A 68 10.82 5.66 -7.10
CA GLN A 68 10.40 7.05 -6.91
C GLN A 68 9.61 7.26 -5.60
N GLY A 69 9.30 6.19 -4.89
CA GLY A 69 8.59 6.24 -3.60
C GLY A 69 7.08 6.17 -3.73
N VAL A 70 6.38 6.99 -2.97
CA VAL A 70 4.92 6.94 -2.82
C VAL A 70 4.34 8.34 -2.92
N ASP A 71 3.29 8.49 -3.72
CA ASP A 71 2.48 9.70 -3.76
C ASP A 71 1.23 9.51 -2.89
N TYR A 72 0.97 10.47 -2.03
CA TYR A 72 -0.23 10.55 -1.22
C TYR A 72 -0.65 11.99 -1.00
N GLN A 73 -1.89 12.35 -1.31
CA GLN A 73 -2.46 13.70 -1.18
C GLN A 73 -1.57 14.80 -1.80
N GLY A 74 -1.07 14.56 -3.01
CA GLY A 74 -0.25 15.53 -3.76
C GLY A 74 1.19 15.68 -3.24
N LYS A 75 1.59 14.93 -2.22
CA LYS A 75 2.96 14.91 -1.69
C LYS A 75 3.67 13.61 -2.06
N ASN A 76 4.92 13.72 -2.49
CA ASN A 76 5.79 12.57 -2.70
C ASN A 76 6.57 12.24 -1.43
N TYR A 77 6.60 10.96 -1.07
CA TYR A 77 7.41 10.36 -0.01
C TYR A 77 8.48 9.49 -0.68
N PRO A 78 9.74 9.93 -0.72
CA PRO A 78 10.78 9.27 -1.50
C PRO A 78 11.05 7.84 -1.01
N ALA A 79 11.40 6.95 -1.93
CA ALA A 79 11.88 5.62 -1.58
C ALA A 79 13.26 5.68 -0.93
N ILE A 80 13.60 4.65 -0.17
CA ILE A 80 14.96 4.45 0.34
C ILE A 80 15.81 3.84 -0.79
N GLY A 81 16.94 4.48 -1.11
CA GLY A 81 17.86 3.97 -2.12
C GLY A 81 18.61 2.74 -1.61
N VAL A 82 18.32 1.59 -2.21
CA VAL A 82 18.96 0.31 -1.91
C VAL A 82 19.31 -0.47 -3.19
N SER A 83 20.20 -1.44 -3.08
CA SER A 83 20.44 -2.39 -4.17
C SER A 83 19.26 -3.37 -4.23
N VAL A 84 18.53 -3.35 -5.34
CA VAL A 84 17.35 -4.20 -5.56
C VAL A 84 17.79 -5.56 -6.11
N PHE A 85 17.44 -6.65 -5.43
CA PHE A 85 17.61 -8.02 -5.89
C PHE A 85 16.32 -8.57 -6.51
N ASP A 86 15.19 -8.38 -5.84
CA ASP A 86 13.89 -8.83 -6.32
C ASP A 86 12.79 -7.88 -5.83
N VAL A 87 11.78 -7.63 -6.64
CA VAL A 87 10.64 -6.80 -6.29
C VAL A 87 9.39 -7.61 -5.87
N CYS A 88 9.53 -8.94 -5.87
CA CYS A 88 8.42 -9.84 -5.54
C CYS A 88 7.96 -9.61 -4.08
N GLY A 89 6.66 -9.36 -3.88
CA GLY A 89 6.08 -9.14 -2.56
C GLY A 89 6.36 -7.75 -1.94
N ALA A 90 7.12 -6.87 -2.60
CA ALA A 90 7.41 -5.53 -2.07
C ALA A 90 6.15 -4.71 -1.80
N GLY A 91 5.14 -4.82 -2.68
CA GLY A 91 3.85 -4.15 -2.52
C GLY A 91 3.04 -4.67 -1.33
N ASP A 92 3.06 -5.99 -1.10
CA ASP A 92 2.38 -6.61 0.04
C ASP A 92 3.10 -6.26 1.35
N THR A 93 4.44 -6.25 1.35
CA THR A 93 5.25 -5.81 2.50
C THR A 93 4.98 -4.34 2.82
N PHE A 94 4.95 -3.47 1.81
CA PHE A 94 4.58 -2.07 1.98
C PHE A 94 3.20 -1.93 2.61
N LEU A 95 2.17 -2.60 2.09
CA LEU A 95 0.81 -2.54 2.61
C LEU A 95 0.74 -3.01 4.07
N SER A 96 1.38 -4.14 4.38
CA SER A 96 1.38 -4.69 5.73
C SER A 96 2.04 -3.75 6.73
N ALA A 97 3.19 -3.16 6.38
CA ALA A 97 3.87 -2.18 7.20
C ALA A 97 3.06 -0.88 7.33
N LEU A 98 2.43 -0.40 6.24
CA LEU A 98 1.56 0.78 6.26
C LEU A 98 0.43 0.62 7.27
N VAL A 99 -0.27 -0.52 7.23
CA VAL A 99 -1.36 -0.84 8.18
C VAL A 99 -0.83 -0.87 9.61
N TYR A 100 0.28 -1.57 9.86
CA TYR A 100 0.87 -1.68 11.18
C TYR A 100 1.24 -0.32 11.77
N PHE A 101 1.94 0.53 11.02
CA PHE A 101 2.36 1.85 11.50
C PHE A 101 1.20 2.85 11.55
N TYR A 102 0.20 2.71 10.69
CA TYR A 102 -1.04 3.48 10.82
C TYR A 102 -1.76 3.17 12.13
N LEU A 103 -1.89 1.89 12.51
CA LEU A 103 -2.50 1.51 13.79
C LEU A 103 -1.74 2.03 15.00
N LEU A 104 -0.41 2.20 14.88
CA LEU A 104 0.42 2.79 15.96
C LEU A 104 0.29 4.31 16.05
N TYR A 105 0.22 5.01 14.91
CA TYR A 105 0.36 6.48 14.88
C TYR A 105 -0.92 7.21 14.49
N GLY A 106 -1.91 6.52 13.94
CA GLY A 106 -3.22 7.08 13.53
C GLY A 106 -3.17 7.97 12.30
N LYS A 107 -2.03 8.02 11.56
CA LYS A 107 -1.83 8.92 10.41
C LYS A 107 -1.09 8.23 9.27
N ILE A 108 -1.64 8.31 8.06
CA ILE A 108 -1.05 7.75 6.84
C ILE A 108 0.29 8.40 6.53
N GLU A 109 0.38 9.73 6.65
CA GLU A 109 1.59 10.49 6.35
C GLU A 109 2.77 10.09 7.23
N THR A 110 2.49 9.68 8.47
CA THR A 110 3.49 9.16 9.40
C THR A 110 3.85 7.71 9.09
N ALA A 111 2.90 6.90 8.64
CA ALA A 111 3.10 5.48 8.37
C ALA A 111 3.87 5.22 7.05
N ILE A 112 3.67 6.03 6.01
CA ILE A 112 4.32 5.86 4.69
C ILE A 112 5.85 5.75 4.77
N PRO A 113 6.59 6.63 5.48
CA PRO A 113 8.05 6.50 5.57
C PRO A 113 8.53 5.15 6.13
N TYR A 114 7.82 4.61 7.11
CA TYR A 114 8.12 3.29 7.68
C TYR A 114 7.78 2.16 6.70
N ALA A 115 6.67 2.30 5.97
CA ALA A 115 6.31 1.35 4.91
C ALA A 115 7.32 1.36 3.76
N ASN A 116 7.88 2.51 3.40
CA ASN A 116 8.97 2.63 2.43
C ASN A 116 10.24 1.93 2.94
N LYS A 117 10.61 2.06 4.23
CA LYS A 117 11.74 1.33 4.82
C LYS A 117 11.51 -0.19 4.75
N ALA A 118 10.31 -0.65 5.11
CA ALA A 118 9.94 -2.06 5.05
C ALA A 118 10.05 -2.64 3.63
N ALA A 119 9.50 -1.94 2.65
CA ALA A 119 9.61 -2.35 1.24
C ALA A 119 11.06 -2.33 0.74
N ALA A 120 11.86 -1.33 1.17
CA ALA A 120 13.28 -1.26 0.83
C ALA A 120 14.06 -2.47 1.36
N ILE A 121 13.81 -2.91 2.60
CA ILE A 121 14.41 -4.14 3.13
C ILE A 121 13.97 -5.35 2.30
N ALA A 122 12.68 -5.49 2.02
CA ALA A 122 12.16 -6.64 1.28
C ALA A 122 12.83 -6.81 -0.10
N VAL A 123 13.03 -5.73 -0.86
CA VAL A 123 13.62 -5.79 -2.20
C VAL A 123 15.13 -6.09 -2.21
N THR A 124 15.81 -6.08 -1.07
CA THR A 124 17.22 -6.53 -0.95
C THR A 124 17.34 -8.03 -0.81
N HIS A 125 16.24 -8.78 -0.76
CA HIS A 125 16.21 -10.23 -0.63
C HIS A 125 15.63 -10.87 -1.90
N PHE A 126 15.96 -12.14 -2.13
CA PHE A 126 15.44 -12.89 -3.26
C PHE A 126 14.07 -13.52 -2.91
N GLY A 127 13.11 -13.40 -3.80
CA GLY A 127 11.75 -13.93 -3.62
C GLY A 127 10.92 -13.11 -2.60
N THR A 128 9.82 -13.69 -2.15
CA THR A 128 8.96 -13.06 -1.13
C THR A 128 9.62 -13.13 0.23
N TYR A 129 10.02 -11.98 0.76
CA TYR A 129 10.70 -11.87 2.05
C TYR A 129 9.72 -11.54 3.17
N VAL A 130 9.85 -12.26 4.29
CA VAL A 130 9.13 -11.97 5.53
C VAL A 130 10.06 -11.22 6.47
N LEU A 131 9.67 -10.00 6.86
CA LEU A 131 10.47 -9.18 7.76
C LEU A 131 10.70 -9.89 9.10
N SER A 132 11.95 -9.92 9.54
CA SER A 132 12.35 -10.42 10.86
C SER A 132 12.06 -9.37 11.95
N GLU A 133 12.14 -9.80 13.20
CA GLU A 133 12.05 -8.88 14.35
C GLU A 133 13.17 -7.82 14.32
N SER A 134 14.38 -8.19 13.86
CA SER A 134 15.49 -7.26 13.67
C SER A 134 15.16 -6.18 12.65
N ASP A 135 14.55 -6.55 11.53
CA ASP A 135 14.14 -5.60 10.48
C ASP A 135 13.09 -4.62 11.01
N VAL A 136 12.12 -5.12 11.77
CA VAL A 136 11.08 -4.26 12.39
C VAL A 136 11.71 -3.26 13.38
N ASN A 137 12.72 -3.66 14.14
CA ASN A 137 13.45 -2.78 15.04
C ASN A 137 14.25 -1.72 14.26
N GLU A 138 14.91 -2.10 13.16
CA GLU A 138 15.61 -1.16 12.28
C GLU A 138 14.67 -0.13 11.64
N ILE A 139 13.49 -0.57 11.20
CA ILE A 139 12.48 0.32 10.61
C ILE A 139 12.02 1.40 11.60
N ARG A 140 11.94 1.07 12.89
CA ARG A 140 11.49 1.98 13.96
C ARG A 140 12.51 3.02 14.37
N CYS A 141 13.78 2.77 14.11
CA CYS A 141 14.89 3.72 14.35
C CYS A 141 14.96 4.79 13.26
#